data_2f822e9bf77dd074a3abd42f1c873145
#
_entry.id   2f822e9bf77dd074a3abd42f1c873145
#
_cell.length_a   1.000
_cell.length_b   1.000
_cell.length_c   1.000
_cell.angle_alpha   90.00
_cell.angle_beta   90.00
_cell.angle_gamma   90.00
#
_symmetry.space_group_name_H-M   'P 1'
#
loop_
_entity.id
_entity.type
_entity.pdbx_description
1 polymer ?
#
loop_
_entity_poly.entity_id
_entity_poly.type
_entity_poly.pdbx_seq_one_letter_code
_entity_poly.pdbx_strand_id
1 'polypeptide(L)'
;MVSYTGCIKPYEYESVSYEENIVVDGLFTDKKEYQQVRLTYTYPIDVQSIIPIKGANVQVIDGKGNSFELMEIQSGVYRTTDSIAGIPGEEYQLQFSLSNGKRYESKPSKLIKSPPIDSIYDHYAELPSDVKNRNEGGIQFFVDVHDDTNLARYFRYEWEETYVIHVPYPSNVIYYPETKSWEPRTEGVGTCYKTNYSNQLILGNSIGSKVNRLSEFPIRFVSGENETLRSRYSILVRQYVVDDPAYNYYRKLRESVESGGTLFDKQQGAVLGNIVSLDDPGEVVLGYFDVAGVSEKRAFFAYLELDEKLNRPRFNFSCTNSLIETTRDSVPYYYEFEGKLIVTDDFPFPIQMAPKNCSDCSWYATTIKPDFW
;
A
#
# COMPACT_ATOMS: atom_id res chain seq x y z
N MET A 1 -16.69 -19.44 55.04
CA MET A 1 -15.82 -19.13 53.90
C MET A 1 -15.85 -20.31 52.98
N VAL A 2 -16.50 -20.22 51.83
CA VAL A 2 -16.53 -21.29 50.84
C VAL A 2 -15.58 -20.88 49.72
N SER A 3 -14.48 -21.65 49.55
CA SER A 3 -13.49 -21.42 48.51
C SER A 3 -13.96 -22.14 47.23
N TYR A 4 -14.28 -21.37 46.20
CA TYR A 4 -14.51 -21.92 44.85
C TYR A 4 -13.15 -22.08 44.15
N THR A 5 -12.67 -23.31 43.99
CA THR A 5 -11.58 -23.67 43.09
C THR A 5 -12.16 -23.90 41.70
N GLY A 6 -12.09 -22.91 40.84
CA GLY A 6 -12.39 -23.06 39.43
C GLY A 6 -11.21 -23.71 38.70
N CYS A 7 -11.36 -24.95 38.25
CA CYS A 7 -10.41 -25.56 37.31
C CYS A 7 -10.59 -24.91 35.94
N ILE A 8 -9.66 -24.07 35.52
CA ILE A 8 -9.51 -23.65 34.15
C ILE A 8 -8.81 -24.82 33.45
N LYS A 9 -9.53 -25.59 32.64
CA LYS A 9 -8.94 -26.54 31.72
C LYS A 9 -8.39 -25.75 30.52
N PRO A 10 -7.08 -25.82 30.21
CA PRO A 10 -6.58 -25.26 28.97
C PRO A 10 -7.33 -25.92 27.79
N TYR A 11 -7.90 -25.11 26.92
CA TYR A 11 -8.47 -25.59 25.66
C TYR A 11 -7.28 -25.97 24.77
N GLU A 12 -7.07 -27.26 24.56
CA GLU A 12 -6.15 -27.75 23.54
C GLU A 12 -6.78 -27.44 22.18
N TYR A 13 -6.26 -26.45 21.50
CA TYR A 13 -6.61 -26.13 20.13
C TYR A 13 -6.05 -27.26 19.25
N GLU A 14 -6.94 -28.16 18.82
CA GLU A 14 -6.60 -29.10 17.76
C GLU A 14 -6.44 -28.27 16.49
N SER A 15 -5.21 -28.11 16.01
CA SER A 15 -4.94 -27.49 14.70
C SER A 15 -5.67 -28.31 13.65
N VAL A 16 -6.68 -27.71 13.02
CA VAL A 16 -7.27 -28.22 11.78
C VAL A 16 -6.10 -28.48 10.83
N SER A 17 -6.03 -29.67 10.22
CA SER A 17 -4.95 -30.05 9.31
C SER A 17 -4.75 -28.94 8.27
N TYR A 18 -3.58 -28.31 8.30
CA TYR A 18 -3.18 -27.30 7.34
C TYR A 18 -3.06 -27.96 5.96
N GLU A 19 -3.82 -27.45 4.99
CA GLU A 19 -3.68 -27.84 3.59
C GLU A 19 -2.84 -26.83 2.85
N GLU A 20 -1.77 -27.28 2.22
CA GLU A 20 -0.91 -26.46 1.40
C GLU A 20 -1.58 -26.23 0.04
N ASN A 21 -2.15 -25.03 -0.15
CA ASN A 21 -2.82 -24.65 -1.38
C ASN A 21 -1.96 -23.65 -2.17
N ILE A 22 -2.03 -23.73 -3.50
CA ILE A 22 -1.41 -22.76 -4.39
C ILE A 22 -2.15 -21.43 -4.29
N VAL A 23 -1.40 -20.32 -4.27
CA VAL A 23 -1.91 -18.96 -4.30
C VAL A 23 -1.34 -18.25 -5.52
N VAL A 24 -2.22 -17.74 -6.37
CA VAL A 24 -1.86 -16.96 -7.56
C VAL A 24 -2.21 -15.49 -7.33
N ASP A 25 -1.24 -14.61 -7.53
CA ASP A 25 -1.40 -13.16 -7.53
C ASP A 25 -0.84 -12.63 -8.83
N GLY A 26 -1.72 -12.33 -9.80
CA GLY A 26 -1.33 -11.90 -11.13
C GLY A 26 -2.20 -10.77 -11.65
N LEU A 27 -1.56 -9.78 -12.29
CA LEU A 27 -2.22 -8.67 -12.94
C LEU A 27 -1.63 -8.48 -14.34
N PHE A 28 -2.49 -8.49 -15.35
CA PHE A 28 -2.15 -8.21 -16.73
C PHE A 28 -2.93 -6.98 -17.22
N THR A 29 -2.22 -5.97 -17.74
CA THR A 29 -2.83 -4.67 -18.08
C THR A 29 -2.56 -4.22 -19.51
N ASP A 30 -3.28 -3.17 -19.94
CA ASP A 30 -3.02 -2.45 -21.21
C ASP A 30 -1.91 -1.39 -21.09
N LYS A 31 -1.27 -1.27 -19.92
CA LYS A 31 -0.10 -0.41 -19.75
C LYS A 31 1.15 -1.14 -20.27
N LYS A 32 1.94 -0.44 -21.09
CA LYS A 32 3.20 -0.98 -21.61
C LYS A 32 4.24 -1.06 -20.49
N GLU A 33 4.29 -2.20 -19.83
CA GLU A 33 5.21 -2.48 -18.73
C GLU A 33 5.54 -3.97 -18.67
N TYR A 34 6.44 -4.35 -17.78
CA TYR A 34 6.69 -5.77 -17.50
C TYR A 34 5.52 -6.34 -16.70
N GLN A 35 4.76 -7.25 -17.28
CA GLN A 35 3.65 -7.92 -16.62
C GLN A 35 4.17 -8.99 -15.65
N GLN A 36 3.54 -9.15 -14.49
CA GLN A 36 4.06 -9.99 -13.43
C GLN A 36 3.00 -10.89 -12.81
N VAL A 37 3.40 -12.10 -12.45
CA VAL A 37 2.62 -13.08 -11.70
C VAL A 37 3.46 -13.59 -10.53
N ARG A 38 2.86 -13.68 -9.35
CA ARG A 38 3.45 -14.31 -8.17
C ARG A 38 2.76 -15.62 -7.89
N LEU A 39 3.54 -16.67 -7.67
CA LEU A 39 3.08 -18.00 -7.30
C LEU A 39 3.67 -18.38 -5.94
N THR A 40 2.79 -18.68 -4.98
CA THR A 40 3.18 -19.09 -3.63
C THR A 40 2.31 -20.22 -3.14
N TYR A 41 2.71 -20.85 -2.04
CA TYR A 41 1.82 -21.69 -1.26
C TYR A 41 1.24 -20.91 -0.09
N THR A 42 0.07 -21.35 0.40
CA THR A 42 -0.41 -20.93 1.72
C THR A 42 0.61 -21.38 2.78
N TYR A 43 0.58 -20.81 3.97
CA TYR A 43 1.42 -21.18 5.09
C TYR A 43 0.62 -21.09 6.41
N PRO A 44 0.98 -21.87 7.43
CA PRO A 44 0.35 -21.80 8.74
C PRO A 44 0.48 -20.40 9.36
N ILE A 45 -0.50 -19.99 10.16
CA ILE A 45 -0.57 -18.65 10.74
C ILE A 45 0.60 -18.31 11.68
N ASP A 46 1.22 -19.34 12.26
CA ASP A 46 2.39 -19.27 13.12
C ASP A 46 3.72 -19.19 12.35
N VAL A 47 3.69 -19.45 11.03
CA VAL A 47 4.87 -19.39 10.14
C VAL A 47 4.82 -18.06 9.39
N GLN A 48 5.64 -17.09 9.79
CA GLN A 48 5.69 -15.76 9.17
C GLN A 48 6.58 -15.71 7.91
N SER A 49 6.51 -16.71 7.04
CA SER A 49 7.32 -16.74 5.82
C SER A 49 6.49 -17.18 4.62
N ILE A 50 6.52 -16.38 3.58
CA ILE A 50 5.92 -16.73 2.27
C ILE A 50 6.70 -17.92 1.70
N ILE A 51 5.97 -18.96 1.26
CA ILE A 51 6.54 -20.15 0.61
C ILE A 51 6.42 -19.95 -0.91
N PRO A 52 7.51 -19.57 -1.61
CA PRO A 52 7.45 -19.32 -3.05
C PRO A 52 7.44 -20.61 -3.86
N ILE A 53 6.67 -20.65 -4.95
CA ILE A 53 6.71 -21.71 -5.95
C ILE A 53 7.78 -21.35 -6.98
N LYS A 54 8.82 -22.16 -7.06
CA LYS A 54 10.00 -21.95 -7.92
C LYS A 54 9.98 -22.87 -9.14
N GLY A 55 10.62 -22.42 -10.22
CA GLY A 55 10.85 -23.23 -11.41
C GLY A 55 9.56 -23.64 -12.14
N ALA A 56 8.49 -22.88 -12.00
CA ALA A 56 7.29 -23.08 -12.78
C ALA A 56 7.50 -22.55 -14.21
N ASN A 57 6.87 -23.16 -15.20
CA ASN A 57 6.75 -22.60 -16.54
C ASN A 57 5.46 -21.78 -16.60
N VAL A 58 5.56 -20.48 -16.81
CA VAL A 58 4.45 -19.53 -16.70
C VAL A 58 4.31 -18.74 -17.99
N GLN A 59 3.08 -18.64 -18.51
CA GLN A 59 2.77 -17.86 -19.71
C GLN A 59 1.37 -17.23 -19.62
N VAL A 60 1.19 -16.12 -20.31
CA VAL A 60 -0.12 -15.53 -20.58
C VAL A 60 -0.43 -15.80 -22.06
N ILE A 61 -1.66 -16.25 -22.35
CA ILE A 61 -2.12 -16.52 -23.73
C ILE A 61 -3.25 -15.55 -24.06
N ASP A 62 -3.20 -14.95 -25.25
CA ASP A 62 -4.30 -14.14 -25.77
C ASP A 62 -5.36 -15.01 -26.48
N GLY A 63 -6.54 -14.42 -26.77
CA GLY A 63 -7.62 -15.10 -27.46
C GLY A 63 -7.31 -15.56 -28.90
N LYS A 64 -6.16 -15.18 -29.44
CA LYS A 64 -5.66 -15.60 -30.78
C LYS A 64 -4.65 -16.73 -30.69
N GLY A 65 -4.27 -17.14 -29.47
CA GLY A 65 -3.29 -18.18 -29.21
C GLY A 65 -1.83 -17.71 -29.21
N ASN A 66 -1.56 -16.38 -29.19
CA ASN A 66 -0.22 -15.89 -28.96
C ASN A 66 0.14 -16.05 -27.49
N SER A 67 1.37 -16.50 -27.22
CA SER A 67 1.89 -16.74 -25.88
C SER A 67 2.94 -15.69 -25.49
N PHE A 68 2.83 -15.20 -24.26
CA PHE A 68 3.78 -14.30 -23.62
C PHE A 68 4.41 -15.06 -22.45
N GLU A 69 5.66 -15.47 -22.58
CA GLU A 69 6.38 -16.20 -21.54
C GLU A 69 6.80 -15.27 -20.41
N LEU A 70 6.71 -15.78 -19.16
CA LEU A 70 7.17 -15.12 -17.96
C LEU A 70 8.32 -15.91 -17.35
N MET A 71 9.45 -15.25 -17.12
CA MET A 71 10.62 -15.84 -16.48
C MET A 71 10.68 -15.53 -15.00
N GLU A 72 11.14 -16.48 -14.20
CA GLU A 72 11.37 -16.29 -12.78
C GLU A 72 12.52 -15.30 -12.55
N ILE A 73 12.21 -14.12 -12.00
CA ILE A 73 13.17 -13.06 -11.72
C ILE A 73 13.59 -13.04 -10.25
N GLN A 74 12.75 -13.58 -9.40
CA GLN A 74 12.94 -13.78 -7.96
C GLN A 74 12.11 -14.99 -7.55
N SER A 75 12.48 -15.67 -6.46
CA SER A 75 11.75 -16.85 -5.97
C SER A 75 10.24 -16.63 -5.96
N GLY A 76 9.52 -17.38 -6.81
CA GLY A 76 8.07 -17.32 -6.96
C GLY A 76 7.51 -16.08 -7.66
N VAL A 77 8.36 -15.22 -8.23
CA VAL A 77 7.95 -14.04 -8.99
C VAL A 77 8.34 -14.19 -10.44
N TYR A 78 7.36 -14.27 -11.31
CA TYR A 78 7.50 -14.47 -12.76
C TYR A 78 7.12 -13.20 -13.48
N ARG A 79 7.93 -12.79 -14.45
CA ARG A 79 7.76 -11.53 -15.19
C ARG A 79 8.04 -11.74 -16.68
N THR A 80 7.29 -11.03 -17.54
CA THR A 80 7.54 -11.04 -18.98
C THR A 80 8.97 -10.57 -19.30
N THR A 81 9.56 -11.14 -20.34
CA THR A 81 10.92 -10.79 -20.80
C THR A 81 10.98 -9.38 -21.36
N ASP A 82 9.88 -8.96 -21.96
CA ASP A 82 9.72 -7.64 -22.58
C ASP A 82 8.59 -6.83 -21.90
N SER A 83 8.67 -5.52 -22.07
CA SER A 83 7.60 -4.61 -21.72
C SER A 83 6.48 -4.72 -22.75
N ILE A 84 5.35 -5.30 -22.36
CA ILE A 84 4.18 -5.55 -23.21
C ILE A 84 2.94 -4.87 -22.67
N ALA A 85 1.95 -4.70 -23.53
CA ALA A 85 0.64 -4.15 -23.19
C ALA A 85 -0.45 -5.06 -23.75
N GLY A 86 -1.47 -5.34 -22.94
CA GLY A 86 -2.69 -5.98 -23.41
C GLY A 86 -3.46 -5.07 -24.38
N ILE A 87 -4.25 -5.66 -25.25
CA ILE A 87 -5.07 -4.95 -26.22
C ILE A 87 -6.51 -4.93 -25.71
N PRO A 88 -7.09 -3.74 -25.48
CA PRO A 88 -8.49 -3.64 -25.06
C PRO A 88 -9.43 -4.35 -26.05
N GLY A 89 -10.34 -5.14 -25.49
CA GLY A 89 -11.28 -5.96 -26.26
C GLY A 89 -10.85 -7.40 -26.46
N GLU A 90 -9.57 -7.73 -26.34
CA GLU A 90 -9.04 -9.09 -26.38
C GLU A 90 -9.20 -9.80 -25.03
N GLU A 91 -9.21 -11.13 -25.06
CA GLU A 91 -9.21 -11.99 -23.88
C GLU A 91 -7.81 -12.48 -23.57
N TYR A 92 -7.52 -12.65 -22.30
CA TYR A 92 -6.24 -13.17 -21.81
C TYR A 92 -6.46 -14.24 -20.74
N GLN A 93 -5.57 -15.22 -20.72
CA GLN A 93 -5.60 -16.35 -19.84
C GLN A 93 -4.18 -16.64 -19.32
N LEU A 94 -4.05 -16.87 -18.01
CA LEU A 94 -2.81 -17.38 -17.42
C LEU A 94 -2.77 -18.90 -17.57
N GLN A 95 -1.62 -19.43 -17.94
CA GLN A 95 -1.33 -20.86 -17.86
C GLN A 95 0.03 -21.07 -17.18
N PHE A 96 0.10 -22.06 -16.30
CA PHE A 96 1.38 -22.43 -15.72
C PHE A 96 1.44 -23.93 -15.41
N SER A 97 2.69 -24.46 -15.40
CA SER A 97 2.98 -25.82 -14.97
C SER A 97 4.08 -25.82 -13.91
N LEU A 98 3.92 -26.67 -12.91
CA LEU A 98 4.90 -26.85 -11.85
C LEU A 98 5.97 -27.86 -12.28
N SER A 99 7.09 -27.87 -11.55
CA SER A 99 8.20 -28.81 -11.78
C SER A 99 7.80 -30.29 -11.61
N ASN A 100 6.71 -30.57 -10.86
CA ASN A 100 6.14 -31.91 -10.72
C ASN A 100 5.21 -32.32 -11.88
N GLY A 101 5.03 -31.47 -12.89
CA GLY A 101 4.22 -31.70 -14.06
C GLY A 101 2.74 -31.30 -13.95
N LYS A 102 2.24 -30.90 -12.78
CA LYS A 102 0.87 -30.41 -12.61
C LYS A 102 0.65 -29.12 -13.40
N ARG A 103 -0.50 -28.97 -14.03
CA ARG A 103 -0.86 -27.87 -14.91
C ARG A 103 -2.09 -27.12 -14.42
N TYR A 104 -2.06 -25.83 -14.59
CA TYR A 104 -3.11 -24.92 -14.12
C TYR A 104 -3.39 -23.85 -15.15
N GLU A 105 -4.63 -23.38 -15.18
CA GLU A 105 -5.03 -22.25 -16.02
C GLU A 105 -6.04 -21.35 -15.31
N SER A 106 -6.04 -20.07 -15.68
CA SER A 106 -7.12 -19.17 -15.30
C SER A 106 -8.31 -19.32 -16.24
N LYS A 107 -9.47 -18.89 -15.80
CA LYS A 107 -10.55 -18.60 -16.75
C LYS A 107 -10.11 -17.42 -17.64
N PRO A 108 -10.47 -17.44 -18.96
CA PRO A 108 -10.25 -16.28 -19.82
C PRO A 108 -10.97 -15.06 -19.27
N SER A 109 -10.31 -13.91 -19.31
CA SER A 109 -10.88 -12.63 -18.91
C SER A 109 -10.62 -11.57 -19.98
N LYS A 110 -11.65 -10.76 -20.26
CA LYS A 110 -11.60 -9.73 -21.30
C LYS A 110 -11.01 -8.44 -20.77
N LEU A 111 -10.00 -7.91 -21.45
CA LEU A 111 -9.44 -6.61 -21.13
C LEU A 111 -10.41 -5.49 -21.53
N ILE A 112 -10.97 -4.82 -20.56
CA ILE A 112 -11.85 -3.66 -20.74
C ILE A 112 -11.03 -2.40 -20.58
N LYS A 113 -11.06 -1.50 -21.56
CA LYS A 113 -10.32 -0.24 -21.50
C LYS A 113 -10.76 0.61 -20.32
N SER A 114 -9.81 1.13 -19.57
CA SER A 114 -10.10 2.08 -18.49
C SER A 114 -10.35 3.49 -19.05
N PRO A 115 -11.48 4.15 -18.72
CA PRO A 115 -11.64 5.56 -18.98
C PRO A 115 -10.63 6.39 -18.17
N PRO A 116 -10.27 7.59 -18.61
CA PRO A 116 -9.41 8.46 -17.82
C PRO A 116 -10.14 8.87 -16.52
N ILE A 117 -9.37 9.12 -15.48
CA ILE A 117 -9.87 9.78 -14.26
C ILE A 117 -10.10 11.24 -14.58
N ASP A 118 -11.33 11.75 -14.45
CA ASP A 118 -11.69 13.13 -14.76
C ASP A 118 -11.01 14.09 -13.78
N SER A 119 -11.24 13.90 -12.49
CA SER A 119 -10.72 14.76 -11.42
C SER A 119 -10.29 13.97 -10.20
N ILE A 120 -9.33 14.54 -9.46
CA ILE A 120 -9.00 14.18 -8.09
C ILE A 120 -9.09 15.48 -7.28
N TYR A 121 -9.87 15.48 -6.22
CA TYR A 121 -10.13 16.66 -5.38
C TYR A 121 -10.37 16.24 -3.93
N ASP A 122 -10.45 17.21 -3.04
CA ASP A 122 -10.55 17.00 -1.61
C ASP A 122 -11.72 17.74 -0.99
N HIS A 123 -12.20 17.21 0.14
CA HIS A 123 -13.12 17.88 1.05
C HIS A 123 -12.79 17.52 2.49
N TYR A 124 -13.04 18.45 3.41
CA TYR A 124 -12.99 18.16 4.83
C TYR A 124 -14.11 17.17 5.20
N ALA A 125 -13.76 16.16 5.97
CA ALA A 125 -14.70 15.15 6.48
C ALA A 125 -14.40 14.82 7.94
N GLU A 126 -15.44 14.40 8.65
CA GLU A 126 -15.33 13.82 10.00
C GLU A 126 -15.76 12.37 9.94
N LEU A 127 -14.82 11.45 10.13
CA LEU A 127 -15.08 10.01 10.09
C LEU A 127 -14.95 9.40 11.48
N PRO A 128 -15.71 8.33 11.78
CA PRO A 128 -15.51 7.55 13.00
C PRO A 128 -14.08 7.05 13.10
N SER A 129 -13.46 7.16 14.26
CA SER A 129 -12.13 6.61 14.52
C SER A 129 -12.24 5.41 15.43
N ASP A 130 -11.83 4.24 14.95
CA ASP A 130 -11.84 3.00 15.72
C ASP A 130 -10.91 3.04 16.95
N VAL A 131 -9.86 3.87 16.86
CA VAL A 131 -8.84 3.99 17.91
C VAL A 131 -9.26 4.96 19.03
N LYS A 132 -10.03 6.02 18.69
CA LYS A 132 -10.28 7.15 19.59
C LYS A 132 -11.68 7.20 20.19
N ASN A 133 -12.55 6.30 19.79
CA ASN A 133 -13.99 6.29 20.19
C ASN A 133 -14.68 7.66 19.99
N ARG A 134 -14.26 8.44 18.98
CA ARG A 134 -14.79 9.76 18.59
C ARG A 134 -14.58 9.96 17.09
N ASN A 135 -15.31 10.91 16.51
CA ASN A 135 -15.03 11.32 15.13
C ASN A 135 -13.65 11.99 15.02
N GLU A 136 -12.98 11.73 13.93
CA GLU A 136 -11.71 12.32 13.57
C GLU A 136 -11.89 13.17 12.31
N GLY A 137 -11.55 14.46 12.41
CA GLY A 137 -11.55 15.40 11.29
C GLY A 137 -10.31 15.21 10.42
N GLY A 138 -10.50 15.35 9.11
CA GLY A 138 -9.41 15.20 8.16
C GLY A 138 -9.85 15.56 6.74
N ILE A 139 -9.01 15.19 5.79
CA ILE A 139 -9.28 15.39 4.35
C ILE A 139 -9.63 14.05 3.71
N GLN A 140 -10.78 14.00 3.07
CA GLN A 140 -11.19 12.92 2.19
C GLN A 140 -10.88 13.31 0.75
N PHE A 141 -10.08 12.50 0.06
CA PHE A 141 -9.82 12.63 -1.37
C PHE A 141 -10.81 11.79 -2.16
N PHE A 142 -11.31 12.37 -3.27
CA PHE A 142 -12.30 11.79 -4.14
C PHE A 142 -11.82 11.73 -5.58
N VAL A 143 -12.43 10.84 -6.35
CA VAL A 143 -12.28 10.81 -7.81
C VAL A 143 -13.64 10.89 -8.48
N ASP A 144 -13.65 11.55 -9.65
CA ASP A 144 -14.74 11.47 -10.61
C ASP A 144 -14.26 10.76 -11.86
N VAL A 145 -15.13 9.94 -12.42
CA VAL A 145 -14.88 9.14 -13.63
C VAL A 145 -16.15 9.04 -14.43
N HIS A 146 -16.08 9.17 -15.75
CA HIS A 146 -17.17 8.83 -16.65
C HIS A 146 -16.68 7.97 -17.81
N ASP A 147 -17.54 7.10 -18.31
CA ASP A 147 -17.26 6.24 -19.46
C ASP A 147 -18.41 6.32 -20.48
N ASP A 148 -18.18 7.05 -21.57
CA ASP A 148 -19.12 7.20 -22.67
C ASP A 148 -19.37 5.89 -23.43
N THR A 149 -18.44 4.94 -23.35
CA THR A 149 -18.59 3.64 -24.01
C THR A 149 -19.56 2.71 -23.28
N ASN A 150 -19.85 2.97 -22.02
CA ASN A 150 -20.64 2.13 -21.13
C ASN A 150 -20.08 0.71 -20.90
N LEU A 151 -18.79 0.47 -21.16
CA LEU A 151 -18.15 -0.84 -20.99
C LEU A 151 -17.51 -0.99 -19.60
N ALA A 152 -16.91 0.09 -19.06
CA ALA A 152 -16.25 0.08 -17.77
C ALA A 152 -17.29 0.25 -16.64
N ARG A 153 -17.67 -0.84 -16.00
CA ARG A 153 -18.72 -0.87 -14.96
C ARG A 153 -18.17 -1.12 -13.56
N TYR A 154 -17.09 -1.84 -13.47
CA TYR A 154 -16.48 -2.27 -12.22
C TYR A 154 -15.07 -1.76 -12.13
N PHE A 155 -14.75 -1.13 -11.00
CA PHE A 155 -13.50 -0.44 -10.77
C PHE A 155 -12.84 -0.96 -9.50
N ARG A 156 -11.53 -1.15 -9.57
CA ARG A 156 -10.64 -1.35 -8.43
C ARG A 156 -9.64 -0.22 -8.42
N TYR A 157 -9.40 0.36 -7.25
CA TYR A 157 -8.50 1.49 -7.10
C TYR A 157 -7.34 1.14 -6.18
N GLU A 158 -6.21 1.73 -6.50
CA GLU A 158 -5.03 1.80 -5.64
C GLU A 158 -4.54 3.24 -5.60
N TRP A 159 -3.91 3.61 -4.52
CA TRP A 159 -3.25 4.90 -4.42
C TRP A 159 -1.83 4.77 -3.91
N GLU A 160 -0.98 5.71 -4.34
CA GLU A 160 0.35 5.98 -3.86
C GLU A 160 0.38 7.43 -3.42
N GLU A 161 0.58 7.68 -2.13
CA GLU A 161 0.72 9.03 -1.60
C GLU A 161 2.18 9.34 -1.29
N THR A 162 2.61 10.54 -1.62
CA THR A 162 3.93 11.06 -1.24
C THR A 162 3.77 12.43 -0.63
N TYR A 163 4.44 12.69 0.48
CA TYR A 163 4.42 13.99 1.14
C TYR A 163 5.80 14.43 1.56
N VAL A 164 5.98 15.75 1.65
CA VAL A 164 7.22 16.35 2.09
C VAL A 164 7.21 16.62 3.59
N ILE A 165 8.31 16.30 4.23
CA ILE A 165 8.55 16.52 5.65
C ILE A 165 9.64 17.60 5.77
N HIS A 166 9.35 18.64 6.55
CA HIS A 166 10.33 19.65 6.95
C HIS A 166 10.48 19.59 8.46
N VAL A 167 11.62 19.09 8.94
CA VAL A 167 11.88 19.08 10.38
C VAL A 167 12.05 20.50 10.92
N PRO A 168 11.62 20.79 12.16
CA PRO A 168 11.67 22.15 12.70
C PRO A 168 13.09 22.65 13.03
N TYR A 169 14.02 21.75 13.30
CA TYR A 169 15.39 22.07 13.72
C TYR A 169 16.42 21.27 12.94
N PRO A 170 16.61 21.54 11.63
CA PRO A 170 17.49 20.72 10.80
C PRO A 170 18.95 20.77 11.31
N SER A 171 19.55 19.59 11.45
CA SER A 171 20.96 19.46 11.86
C SER A 171 21.88 19.81 10.69
N ASN A 172 22.72 20.83 10.87
CA ASN A 172 23.65 21.30 9.85
C ASN A 172 25.08 20.74 10.04
N VAL A 173 25.28 19.90 11.05
CA VAL A 173 26.60 19.33 11.35
C VAL A 173 26.51 17.82 11.61
N ILE A 174 27.64 17.11 11.40
CA ILE A 174 27.82 15.71 11.78
C ILE A 174 28.73 15.69 13.01
N TYR A 175 28.27 15.05 14.08
CA TYR A 175 29.05 14.86 15.29
C TYR A 175 29.73 13.48 15.29
N TYR A 176 31.01 13.45 15.62
CA TYR A 176 31.84 12.24 15.74
C TYR A 176 32.14 11.97 17.23
N PRO A 177 31.49 11.01 17.88
CA PRO A 177 31.63 10.73 19.31
C PRO A 177 33.07 10.38 19.73
N GLU A 178 33.81 9.65 18.89
CA GLU A 178 35.15 9.15 19.20
C GLU A 178 36.18 10.28 19.36
N THR A 179 36.04 11.31 18.56
CA THR A 179 36.92 12.48 18.57
C THR A 179 36.35 13.69 19.28
N LYS A 180 35.06 13.61 19.68
CA LYS A 180 34.29 14.73 20.24
C LYS A 180 34.32 15.97 19.37
N SER A 181 34.37 15.78 18.06
CA SER A 181 34.39 16.83 17.05
C SER A 181 33.19 16.78 16.14
N TRP A 182 32.95 17.81 15.38
CA TRP A 182 31.91 17.87 14.37
C TRP A 182 32.36 18.68 13.16
N GLU A 183 31.70 18.42 12.04
CA GLU A 183 31.93 19.14 10.79
C GLU A 183 30.61 19.49 10.11
N PRO A 184 30.57 20.49 9.23
CA PRO A 184 29.38 20.84 8.48
C PRO A 184 28.89 19.66 7.64
N ARG A 185 27.56 19.47 7.58
CA ARG A 185 26.94 18.51 6.65
C ARG A 185 27.03 19.03 5.23
N THR A 186 27.34 18.14 4.32
CA THR A 186 27.29 18.38 2.86
C THR A 186 25.89 18.09 2.29
N GLU A 187 25.14 17.23 2.95
CA GLU A 187 23.78 16.84 2.54
C GLU A 187 22.74 17.32 3.54
N GLY A 188 21.66 17.91 3.05
CA GLY A 188 20.57 18.39 3.89
C GLY A 188 19.73 17.24 4.42
N VAL A 189 19.48 17.22 5.71
CA VAL A 189 18.61 16.22 6.39
C VAL A 189 17.31 16.82 6.92
N GLY A 190 17.08 18.09 6.61
CA GLY A 190 15.91 18.84 7.08
C GLY A 190 14.67 18.69 6.23
N THR A 191 14.82 18.22 4.99
CA THR A 191 13.71 18.01 4.04
C THR A 191 13.76 16.60 3.51
N CYS A 192 12.69 15.86 3.70
CA CYS A 192 12.58 14.48 3.25
C CYS A 192 11.21 14.25 2.58
N TYR A 193 11.12 13.13 1.87
CA TYR A 193 9.93 12.66 1.20
C TYR A 193 9.55 11.29 1.72
N LYS A 194 8.27 11.07 2.00
CA LYS A 194 7.77 9.77 2.43
C LYS A 194 6.64 9.32 1.54
N THR A 195 6.74 8.09 1.07
CA THR A 195 5.73 7.46 0.21
C THR A 195 5.04 6.33 0.95
N ASN A 196 3.72 6.30 0.89
CA ASN A 196 2.89 5.21 1.38
C ASN A 196 2.00 4.71 0.23
N TYR A 197 1.52 3.47 0.38
CA TYR A 197 0.68 2.80 -0.61
C TYR A 197 -0.64 2.36 0.02
N SER A 198 -1.68 2.21 -0.79
CA SER A 198 -2.94 1.63 -0.34
C SER A 198 -2.73 0.18 0.10
N ASN A 199 -3.35 -0.18 1.22
CA ASN A 199 -3.38 -1.54 1.77
C ASN A 199 -4.80 -2.07 1.92
N GLN A 200 -5.79 -1.38 1.34
CA GLN A 200 -7.21 -1.73 1.38
C GLN A 200 -7.72 -1.99 -0.03
N LEU A 201 -8.73 -2.86 -0.14
CA LEU A 201 -9.44 -3.09 -1.39
C LEU A 201 -10.49 -2.00 -1.60
N ILE A 202 -10.19 -1.07 -2.51
CA ILE A 202 -11.08 0.05 -2.85
C ILE A 202 -11.81 -0.33 -4.13
N LEU A 203 -13.12 -0.61 -4.01
CA LEU A 203 -13.96 -1.13 -5.09
C LEU A 203 -15.15 -0.21 -5.34
N GLY A 204 -15.29 0.24 -6.57
CA GLY A 204 -16.38 1.05 -7.06
C GLY A 204 -17.14 0.37 -8.20
N ASN A 205 -18.40 0.70 -8.39
CA ASN A 205 -19.17 0.29 -9.57
C ASN A 205 -20.21 1.33 -9.94
N SER A 206 -20.59 1.34 -11.21
CA SER A 206 -21.64 2.19 -11.76
C SER A 206 -22.93 1.43 -12.12
N ILE A 207 -23.10 0.22 -11.56
CA ILE A 207 -24.25 -0.62 -11.80
C ILE A 207 -25.53 0.04 -11.24
N GLY A 208 -26.59 0.03 -12.05
CA GLY A 208 -27.86 0.69 -11.69
C GLY A 208 -27.90 2.19 -11.98
N SER A 209 -26.80 2.82 -12.34
CA SER A 209 -26.79 4.19 -12.83
C SER A 209 -27.19 4.26 -14.32
N LYS A 210 -28.04 5.24 -14.69
CA LYS A 210 -28.39 5.49 -16.10
C LYS A 210 -27.21 5.97 -16.93
N VAL A 211 -26.27 6.68 -16.29
CA VAL A 211 -25.04 7.20 -16.88
C VAL A 211 -23.89 6.44 -16.23
N ASN A 212 -22.95 5.95 -17.03
CA ASN A 212 -21.79 5.24 -16.52
C ASN A 212 -20.80 6.23 -15.91
N ARG A 213 -21.05 6.60 -14.67
CA ARG A 213 -20.29 7.59 -13.93
C ARG A 213 -20.14 7.19 -12.47
N LEU A 214 -18.95 7.43 -11.93
CA LEU A 214 -18.69 7.54 -10.50
C LEU A 214 -18.43 9.00 -10.18
N SER A 215 -19.18 9.57 -9.26
CA SER A 215 -18.97 10.94 -8.79
C SER A 215 -18.76 10.90 -7.28
N GLU A 216 -17.86 11.76 -6.80
CA GLU A 216 -17.50 11.85 -5.37
C GLU A 216 -17.13 10.48 -4.79
N PHE A 217 -16.39 9.68 -5.58
CA PHE A 217 -16.01 8.35 -5.10
C PHE A 217 -14.81 8.46 -4.15
N PRO A 218 -14.94 8.04 -2.87
CA PRO A 218 -13.91 8.22 -1.87
C PRO A 218 -12.74 7.26 -2.10
N ILE A 219 -11.52 7.81 -2.17
CA ILE A 219 -10.29 7.02 -2.39
C ILE A 219 -9.43 6.94 -1.13
N ARG A 220 -9.19 8.09 -0.46
CA ARG A 220 -8.26 8.15 0.66
C ARG A 220 -8.71 9.20 1.67
N PHE A 221 -8.87 8.80 2.92
CA PHE A 221 -9.00 9.72 4.05
C PHE A 221 -7.64 9.88 4.75
N VAL A 222 -7.22 11.12 4.96
CA VAL A 222 -6.02 11.47 5.73
C VAL A 222 -6.44 12.28 6.95
N SER A 223 -6.15 11.74 8.11
CA SER A 223 -6.43 12.40 9.38
C SER A 223 -5.77 13.76 9.48
N GLY A 224 -6.51 14.76 9.99
CA GLY A 224 -5.98 16.10 10.27
C GLY A 224 -4.95 16.14 11.39
N GLU A 225 -4.78 15.06 12.13
CA GLU A 225 -3.73 14.94 13.15
C GLU A 225 -2.40 14.40 12.57
N ASN A 226 -2.42 13.89 11.34
CA ASN A 226 -1.27 13.29 10.69
C ASN A 226 -0.42 14.34 9.97
N GLU A 227 0.91 14.32 10.14
CA GLU A 227 1.86 15.23 9.47
C GLU A 227 1.82 15.18 7.94
N THR A 228 1.21 14.14 7.36
CA THR A 228 1.08 13.91 5.92
C THR A 228 0.57 15.15 5.16
N LEU A 229 -0.40 15.87 5.74
CA LEU A 229 -0.99 17.08 5.13
C LEU A 229 -0.37 18.39 5.61
N ARG A 230 0.76 18.32 6.34
CA ARG A 230 1.34 19.52 6.96
C ARG A 230 1.96 20.51 5.97
N SER A 231 2.38 20.03 4.81
CA SER A 231 3.09 20.82 3.80
C SER A 231 2.53 20.53 2.41
N ARG A 232 3.32 19.95 1.54
CA ARG A 232 2.89 19.54 0.19
C ARG A 232 2.66 18.05 0.16
N TYR A 233 1.57 17.65 -0.46
CA TYR A 233 1.08 16.29 -0.59
C TYR A 233 0.82 15.94 -2.05
N SER A 234 1.10 14.73 -2.47
CA SER A 234 0.78 14.20 -3.78
C SER A 234 0.08 12.86 -3.62
N ILE A 235 -0.95 12.63 -4.42
CA ILE A 235 -1.58 11.32 -4.56
C ILE A 235 -1.61 10.92 -6.03
N LEU A 236 -1.09 9.73 -6.32
CA LEU A 236 -1.28 9.03 -7.59
C LEU A 236 -2.40 8.00 -7.37
N VAL A 237 -3.47 8.12 -8.12
CA VAL A 237 -4.55 7.14 -8.13
C VAL A 237 -4.39 6.28 -9.38
N ARG A 238 -4.38 4.94 -9.18
CA ARG A 238 -4.46 3.94 -10.24
C ARG A 238 -5.86 3.37 -10.24
N GLN A 239 -6.50 3.44 -11.39
CA GLN A 239 -7.83 2.92 -11.65
C GLN A 239 -7.72 1.72 -12.56
N TYR A 240 -8.18 0.57 -12.10
CA TYR A 240 -8.27 -0.67 -12.87
C TYR A 240 -9.74 -0.94 -13.20
N VAL A 241 -10.04 -1.18 -14.46
CA VAL A 241 -11.35 -1.66 -14.88
C VAL A 241 -11.28 -3.17 -14.97
N VAL A 242 -12.06 -3.84 -14.15
CA VAL A 242 -12.10 -5.29 -14.03
C VAL A 242 -13.43 -5.83 -14.54
N ASP A 243 -13.51 -7.12 -14.85
CA ASP A 243 -14.76 -7.77 -15.20
C ASP A 243 -15.62 -8.10 -13.95
N ASP A 244 -16.87 -8.50 -14.17
CA ASP A 244 -17.80 -8.85 -13.07
C ASP A 244 -17.28 -9.99 -12.18
N PRO A 245 -16.70 -11.10 -12.72
CA PRO A 245 -16.12 -12.15 -11.89
C PRO A 245 -15.00 -11.66 -10.97
N ALA A 246 -14.07 -10.82 -11.48
CA ALA A 246 -12.97 -10.24 -10.70
C ALA A 246 -13.50 -9.29 -9.61
N TYR A 247 -14.45 -8.41 -9.96
CA TYR A 247 -15.08 -7.52 -8.98
C TYR A 247 -15.75 -8.30 -7.84
N ASN A 248 -16.50 -9.35 -8.16
CA ASN A 248 -17.18 -10.19 -7.17
C ASN A 248 -16.16 -10.96 -6.31
N TYR A 249 -15.04 -11.40 -6.88
CA TYR A 249 -13.96 -12.01 -6.12
C TYR A 249 -13.39 -11.02 -5.08
N TYR A 250 -12.98 -9.82 -5.51
CA TYR A 250 -12.43 -8.81 -4.62
C TYR A 250 -13.43 -8.33 -3.58
N ARG A 251 -14.71 -8.23 -3.92
CA ARG A 251 -15.77 -7.88 -2.97
C ARG A 251 -15.86 -8.93 -1.85
N LYS A 252 -15.90 -10.22 -2.20
CA LYS A 252 -15.92 -11.32 -1.22
C LYS A 252 -14.65 -11.34 -0.38
N LEU A 253 -13.49 -11.09 -1.00
CA LEU A 253 -12.21 -11.03 -0.28
C LEU A 253 -12.23 -9.88 0.74
N ARG A 254 -12.71 -8.70 0.36
CA ARG A 254 -12.87 -7.56 1.27
C ARG A 254 -13.82 -7.90 2.43
N GLU A 255 -14.99 -8.45 2.13
CA GLU A 255 -15.95 -8.88 3.14
C GLU A 255 -15.35 -9.91 4.11
N SER A 256 -14.53 -10.84 3.62
CA SER A 256 -13.85 -11.85 4.45
C SER A 256 -12.81 -11.24 5.38
N VAL A 257 -12.08 -10.21 4.92
CA VAL A 257 -11.07 -9.51 5.75
C VAL A 257 -11.74 -8.61 6.79
N GLU A 258 -12.79 -7.88 6.40
CA GLU A 258 -13.51 -6.96 7.28
C GLU A 258 -14.33 -7.69 8.35
N SER A 259 -14.87 -8.88 8.05
CA SER A 259 -15.66 -9.69 8.99
C SER A 259 -14.82 -10.51 9.98
N GLY A 260 -13.53 -10.67 9.76
CA GLY A 260 -12.64 -11.54 10.55
C GLY A 260 -12.36 -11.09 12.00
N GLY A 261 -13.19 -10.24 12.60
CA GLY A 261 -12.94 -9.62 13.92
C GLY A 261 -13.89 -10.00 15.05
N THR A 262 -14.98 -10.72 14.82
CA THR A 262 -15.97 -11.03 15.87
C THR A 262 -16.08 -12.53 16.15
N LEU A 263 -16.22 -12.88 17.46
CA LEU A 263 -16.37 -14.26 17.97
C LEU A 263 -17.63 -14.98 17.43
N PHE A 264 -18.53 -14.29 16.74
CA PHE A 264 -19.80 -14.79 16.22
C PHE A 264 -19.89 -14.82 14.69
N ASP A 265 -18.83 -14.42 13.99
CA ASP A 265 -18.82 -14.42 12.54
C ASP A 265 -18.81 -15.87 12.00
N LYS A 266 -19.69 -16.12 11.05
CA LYS A 266 -19.67 -17.37 10.29
C LYS A 266 -18.29 -17.45 9.62
N GLN A 267 -17.56 -18.50 9.91
CA GLN A 267 -16.31 -18.82 9.25
C GLN A 267 -16.63 -18.96 7.75
N GLN A 268 -16.36 -17.90 7.01
CA GLN A 268 -16.52 -17.92 5.55
C GLN A 268 -15.44 -18.86 5.02
N GLY A 269 -15.84 -19.80 4.16
CA GLY A 269 -14.89 -20.69 3.47
C GLY A 269 -13.91 -19.87 2.63
N ALA A 270 -12.86 -20.52 2.14
CA ALA A 270 -11.88 -19.88 1.27
C ALA A 270 -12.54 -19.19 0.08
N VAL A 271 -12.14 -17.95 -0.20
CA VAL A 271 -12.60 -17.23 -1.40
C VAL A 271 -11.88 -17.80 -2.61
N LEU A 272 -12.59 -18.57 -3.42
CA LEU A 272 -12.05 -19.19 -4.63
C LEU A 272 -11.88 -18.13 -5.73
N GLY A 273 -10.71 -18.19 -6.39
CA GLY A 273 -10.37 -17.35 -7.53
C GLY A 273 -10.85 -17.91 -8.88
N ASN A 274 -10.12 -17.55 -9.92
CA ASN A 274 -10.39 -17.98 -11.28
C ASN A 274 -9.44 -19.04 -11.84
N ILE A 275 -8.57 -19.61 -11.01
CA ILE A 275 -7.59 -20.62 -11.41
C ILE A 275 -8.14 -22.03 -11.17
N VAL A 276 -7.90 -22.92 -12.10
CA VAL A 276 -8.28 -24.33 -12.02
C VAL A 276 -7.10 -25.24 -12.32
N SER A 277 -7.04 -26.40 -11.64
CA SER A 277 -6.11 -27.47 -11.98
C SER A 277 -6.65 -28.24 -13.18
N LEU A 278 -5.79 -28.50 -14.18
CA LEU A 278 -6.15 -29.31 -15.33
C LEU A 278 -6.02 -30.82 -15.06
N ASP A 279 -5.27 -31.18 -14.05
CA ASP A 279 -4.96 -32.57 -13.72
C ASP A 279 -5.79 -33.10 -12.55
N ASP A 280 -6.29 -32.21 -11.66
CA ASP A 280 -7.16 -32.55 -10.53
C ASP A 280 -8.25 -31.48 -10.34
N PRO A 281 -9.48 -31.72 -10.84
CA PRO A 281 -10.58 -30.75 -10.71
C PRO A 281 -11.03 -30.48 -9.26
N GLY A 282 -10.60 -31.31 -8.29
CA GLY A 282 -10.88 -31.14 -6.87
C GLY A 282 -9.86 -30.29 -6.14
N GLU A 283 -8.71 -30.00 -6.76
CA GLU A 283 -7.63 -29.22 -6.16
C GLU A 283 -8.02 -27.74 -6.01
N VAL A 284 -7.91 -27.22 -4.80
CA VAL A 284 -8.23 -25.81 -4.49
C VAL A 284 -7.03 -24.94 -4.81
N VAL A 285 -7.22 -23.97 -5.71
CA VAL A 285 -6.25 -22.92 -6.01
C VAL A 285 -6.82 -21.58 -5.56
N LEU A 286 -6.07 -20.86 -4.74
CA LEU A 286 -6.44 -19.56 -4.20
C LEU A 286 -5.84 -18.41 -5.03
N GLY A 287 -6.31 -17.20 -4.76
CA GLY A 287 -5.84 -16.01 -5.47
C GLY A 287 -6.56 -15.76 -6.79
N TYR A 288 -6.03 -14.88 -7.60
CA TYR A 288 -6.69 -14.44 -8.84
C TYR A 288 -5.66 -14.01 -9.89
N PHE A 289 -5.94 -14.29 -11.14
CA PHE A 289 -5.29 -13.67 -12.28
C PHE A 289 -6.22 -12.62 -12.87
N ASP A 290 -5.89 -11.35 -12.68
CA ASP A 290 -6.67 -10.20 -13.09
C ASP A 290 -6.22 -9.68 -14.46
N VAL A 291 -7.18 -9.31 -15.31
CA VAL A 291 -6.97 -8.70 -16.62
C VAL A 291 -7.71 -7.37 -16.64
N ALA A 292 -6.99 -6.27 -16.63
CA ALA A 292 -7.57 -4.96 -16.40
C ALA A 292 -7.03 -3.87 -17.31
N GLY A 293 -7.90 -3.00 -17.82
CA GLY A 293 -7.48 -1.72 -18.36
C GLY A 293 -7.10 -0.79 -17.22
N VAL A 294 -6.03 -0.02 -17.38
CA VAL A 294 -5.52 0.87 -16.34
C VAL A 294 -5.49 2.33 -16.78
N SER A 295 -5.91 3.23 -15.91
CA SER A 295 -5.65 4.67 -16.04
C SER A 295 -5.08 5.21 -14.73
N GLU A 296 -4.21 6.21 -14.86
CA GLU A 296 -3.52 6.80 -13.72
C GLU A 296 -3.66 8.32 -13.76
N LYS A 297 -3.83 8.91 -12.59
CA LYS A 297 -3.79 10.37 -12.44
C LYS A 297 -3.09 10.73 -11.15
N ARG A 298 -2.19 11.73 -11.22
CA ARG A 298 -1.53 12.30 -10.04
C ARG A 298 -2.08 13.69 -9.80
N ALA A 299 -2.38 14.01 -8.55
CA ALA A 299 -2.75 15.33 -8.09
C ALA A 299 -1.80 15.79 -6.97
N PHE A 300 -1.67 17.10 -6.84
CA PHE A 300 -0.86 17.75 -5.81
C PHE A 300 -1.73 18.72 -5.02
N PHE A 301 -1.48 18.77 -3.72
CA PHE A 301 -2.19 19.64 -2.79
C PHE A 301 -1.16 20.30 -1.87
N ALA A 302 -1.26 21.60 -1.69
CA ALA A 302 -0.52 22.28 -0.63
C ALA A 302 -1.46 22.47 0.58
N TYR A 303 -0.90 22.44 1.80
CA TYR A 303 -1.71 22.65 3.01
C TYR A 303 -2.64 23.89 2.93
N LEU A 304 -2.14 24.98 2.34
CA LEU A 304 -2.90 26.23 2.23
C LEU A 304 -4.02 26.19 1.18
N GLU A 305 -4.07 25.17 0.34
CA GLU A 305 -5.09 24.94 -0.68
C GLU A 305 -6.20 23.98 -0.20
N LEU A 306 -5.97 23.29 0.94
CA LEU A 306 -6.93 22.39 1.55
C LEU A 306 -8.03 23.18 2.27
N ASP A 307 -9.15 22.50 2.60
CA ASP A 307 -10.27 23.09 3.32
C ASP A 307 -9.80 23.78 4.61
N GLU A 308 -10.26 25.03 4.83
CA GLU A 308 -9.88 25.88 5.97
C GLU A 308 -10.26 25.29 7.35
N LYS A 309 -11.19 24.34 7.39
CA LYS A 309 -11.54 23.60 8.62
C LYS A 309 -10.43 22.70 9.11
N LEU A 310 -9.48 22.37 8.22
CA LEU A 310 -8.31 21.57 8.60
C LEU A 310 -7.33 22.46 9.37
N ASN A 311 -7.22 22.25 10.66
CA ASN A 311 -6.12 22.83 11.44
C ASN A 311 -4.79 22.25 10.96
N ARG A 312 -3.73 23.08 10.93
CA ARG A 312 -2.42 22.62 10.49
C ARG A 312 -1.94 21.41 11.30
N PRO A 313 -1.74 20.27 10.65
CA PRO A 313 -1.32 19.05 11.33
C PRO A 313 -0.02 19.24 12.13
N ARG A 314 0.10 18.58 13.23
CA ARG A 314 1.32 18.57 14.05
C ARG A 314 2.34 17.62 13.47
N PHE A 315 3.59 17.73 13.89
CA PHE A 315 4.58 16.71 13.62
C PHE A 315 4.21 15.42 14.36
N ASN A 316 4.57 14.26 13.81
CA ASN A 316 4.37 12.96 14.47
C ASN A 316 5.15 12.87 15.80
N PHE A 317 6.14 13.73 16.00
CA PHE A 317 6.96 13.78 17.20
C PHE A 317 6.73 15.09 17.95
N SER A 318 6.90 15.04 19.28
CA SER A 318 6.84 16.23 20.12
C SER A 318 8.11 17.07 19.95
N CYS A 319 8.11 17.92 18.93
CA CYS A 319 9.23 18.82 18.66
C CYS A 319 9.06 20.23 19.25
N THR A 320 7.92 20.52 19.86
CA THR A 320 7.65 21.84 20.44
C THR A 320 8.51 22.05 21.68
N ASN A 321 9.28 23.15 21.72
CA ASN A 321 10.18 23.50 22.81
C ASN A 321 11.25 22.44 23.12
N SER A 322 11.63 21.63 22.13
CA SER A 322 12.65 20.59 22.28
C SER A 322 14.07 21.04 21.96
N LEU A 323 14.23 22.25 21.41
CA LEU A 323 15.52 22.88 21.18
C LEU A 323 16.12 23.31 22.52
N ILE A 324 17.35 22.93 22.75
CA ILE A 324 18.13 23.32 23.93
C ILE A 324 19.39 24.07 23.52
N GLU A 325 19.89 24.90 24.41
CA GLU A 325 21.22 25.52 24.33
C GLU A 325 22.17 24.84 25.31
N THR A 326 23.40 24.59 24.86
CA THR A 326 24.40 23.87 25.64
C THR A 326 25.82 24.33 25.38
N THR A 327 26.76 23.83 26.18
CA THR A 327 28.19 24.04 25.99
C THR A 327 28.82 22.86 25.28
N ARG A 328 30.02 23.07 24.70
CA ARG A 328 30.77 22.03 24.00
C ARG A 328 31.03 20.78 24.84
N ASP A 329 31.33 20.94 26.10
CA ASP A 329 31.61 19.84 27.03
C ASP A 329 30.39 18.97 27.32
N SER A 330 29.19 19.51 27.17
CA SER A 330 27.93 18.80 27.42
C SER A 330 27.34 18.12 26.17
N VAL A 331 27.89 18.40 24.97
CA VAL A 331 27.41 17.78 23.71
C VAL A 331 27.44 16.25 23.78
N PRO A 332 28.51 15.58 24.27
CA PRO A 332 28.55 14.11 24.34
C PRO A 332 27.37 13.54 25.14
N TYR A 333 27.04 14.14 26.29
CA TYR A 333 25.92 13.71 27.13
C TYR A 333 24.60 13.77 26.38
N TYR A 334 24.26 14.90 25.78
CA TYR A 334 23.01 15.05 25.05
C TYR A 334 22.90 14.18 23.80
N TYR A 335 24.03 13.94 23.13
CA TYR A 335 24.09 13.09 21.96
C TYR A 335 23.90 11.60 22.30
N GLU A 336 24.65 11.10 23.30
CA GLU A 336 24.69 9.68 23.65
C GLU A 336 23.50 9.22 24.49
N PHE A 337 23.08 10.04 25.46
CA PHE A 337 22.04 9.64 26.42
C PHE A 337 20.65 10.20 26.09
N GLU A 338 20.56 11.37 25.47
CA GLU A 338 19.27 11.97 25.13
C GLU A 338 18.95 11.90 23.64
N GLY A 339 19.82 11.38 22.81
CA GLY A 339 19.62 11.22 21.36
C GLY A 339 19.38 12.54 20.63
N LYS A 340 20.06 13.62 21.09
CA LYS A 340 19.97 14.94 20.45
C LYS A 340 21.10 15.15 19.44
N LEU A 341 20.77 15.83 18.35
CA LEU A 341 21.74 16.25 17.32
C LEU A 341 22.04 17.73 17.47
N ILE A 342 23.25 18.10 17.08
CA ILE A 342 23.64 19.50 16.97
C ILE A 342 22.87 20.11 15.80
N VAL A 343 22.16 21.20 16.06
CA VAL A 343 21.40 21.97 15.06
C VAL A 343 22.32 23.02 14.47
N THR A 344 22.96 23.83 15.32
CA THR A 344 23.92 24.86 14.90
C THR A 344 25.04 25.02 15.93
N ASP A 345 26.20 25.41 15.45
CA ASP A 345 27.39 25.75 16.22
C ASP A 345 27.93 27.10 15.69
N ASP A 346 27.16 28.15 15.84
CA ASP A 346 27.51 29.50 15.36
C ASP A 346 28.23 30.29 16.49
N PHE A 347 29.54 30.09 16.63
CA PHE A 347 30.32 30.88 17.58
C PHE A 347 30.18 32.40 17.31
N PRO A 348 29.95 33.26 18.33
CA PRO A 348 30.07 33.03 19.79
C PRO A 348 28.77 32.58 20.51
N PHE A 349 27.74 32.16 19.79
CA PHE A 349 26.48 31.71 20.37
C PHE A 349 26.59 30.31 21.00
N PRO A 350 25.72 29.96 21.96
CA PRO A 350 25.67 28.60 22.49
C PRO A 350 25.33 27.58 21.41
N ILE A 351 25.85 26.36 21.57
CA ILE A 351 25.50 25.24 20.70
C ILE A 351 24.03 24.89 20.90
N GLN A 352 23.27 24.79 19.81
CA GLN A 352 21.88 24.38 19.87
C GLN A 352 21.76 22.90 19.50
N MET A 353 20.97 22.17 20.30
CA MET A 353 20.71 20.74 20.09
C MET A 353 19.22 20.46 20.15
N ALA A 354 18.74 19.51 19.36
CA ALA A 354 17.35 19.06 19.37
C ALA A 354 17.26 17.54 19.16
N PRO A 355 16.13 16.90 19.54
CA PRO A 355 15.94 15.48 19.33
C PRO A 355 16.17 15.09 17.86
N LYS A 356 16.74 13.91 17.65
CA LYS A 356 17.13 13.40 16.36
C LYS A 356 15.97 13.42 15.35
N ASN A 357 14.80 12.96 15.73
CA ASN A 357 13.60 12.95 14.90
C ASN A 357 13.04 14.34 14.57
N CYS A 358 13.47 15.39 15.31
CA CYS A 358 13.11 16.78 15.04
C CYS A 358 14.20 17.53 14.24
N SER A 359 15.34 16.86 13.99
CA SER A 359 16.53 17.47 13.38
C SER A 359 17.01 16.75 12.11
N ASP A 360 16.60 15.50 11.93
CA ASP A 360 17.02 14.67 10.82
C ASP A 360 15.87 13.74 10.41
N CYS A 361 15.25 13.99 9.27
CA CYS A 361 14.15 13.18 8.76
C CYS A 361 14.62 11.93 7.99
N SER A 362 15.92 11.79 7.69
CA SER A 362 16.47 10.64 6.94
C SER A 362 16.32 9.31 7.67
N TRP A 363 16.02 9.35 8.96
CA TRP A 363 15.75 8.15 9.78
C TRP A 363 14.45 7.42 9.44
N TYR A 364 13.46 8.12 8.89
CA TYR A 364 12.11 7.58 8.67
C TYR A 364 11.53 7.96 7.32
N ALA A 365 12.31 8.67 6.50
CA ALA A 365 11.94 9.11 5.16
C ALA A 365 13.20 9.25 4.29
N THR A 366 13.06 9.45 2.99
CA THR A 366 14.19 9.64 2.08
C THR A 366 14.46 11.13 1.83
N THR A 367 15.74 11.53 1.76
CA THR A 367 16.15 12.87 1.31
C THR A 367 16.09 13.03 -0.21
N ILE A 368 15.95 11.92 -0.94
CA ILE A 368 15.88 11.92 -2.40
C ILE A 368 14.50 12.43 -2.83
N LYS A 369 14.52 13.56 -3.54
CA LYS A 369 13.31 14.12 -4.14
C LYS A 369 12.82 13.23 -5.27
N PRO A 370 11.54 12.80 -5.27
CA PRO A 370 10.99 12.02 -6.39
C PRO A 370 10.98 12.82 -7.69
N ASP A 371 11.18 12.14 -8.83
CA ASP A 371 11.25 12.78 -10.15
C ASP A 371 9.96 13.53 -10.54
N PHE A 372 8.83 13.08 -10.05
CA PHE A 372 7.51 13.68 -10.33
C PHE A 372 7.18 14.90 -9.46
N TRP A 373 8.05 15.25 -8.50
CA TRP A 373 7.74 16.26 -7.45
C TRP A 373 7.96 17.69 -7.91
#